data_7a37e986804efa47e6f3da7bb280ed39
#
_entry.id   7a37e986804efa47e6f3da7bb280ed39
#
_cell.length_a   1.000
_cell.length_b   1.000
_cell.length_c   1.000
_cell.angle_alpha   90.00
_cell.angle_beta   90.00
_cell.angle_gamma   90.00
#
_symmetry.space_group_name_H-M   'P 1'
#
loop_
_entity.id
_entity.type
_entity.pdbx_description
1 polymer ?
#
loop_
_entity_poly.entity_id
_entity_poly.type
_entity_poly.pdbx_seq_one_letter_code
_entity_poly.pdbx_strand_id
1 'polypeptide(L)'
;KTEKRAWIDHLIESVGLSEWRNHRPAELSGGQRQRVAIARALATKPNIVLADEPTANLDSETGESIIELMKTINRELSTTFIFSTHDPDIVSIADHVVRLQDGRITTEERREKNTAGGGIE
;
A
#
# COMPACT_ATOMS: atom_id res chain seq x y z
N LYS A 1 12.88 3.56 -22.99
CA LYS A 1 12.62 2.11 -22.87
C LYS A 1 13.48 1.48 -21.79
N THR A 2 14.78 1.78 -21.81
CA THR A 2 15.69 1.27 -20.79
C THR A 2 15.32 1.80 -19.43
N GLU A 3 14.93 3.07 -19.35
CA GLU A 3 14.53 3.69 -18.09
C GLU A 3 13.24 3.07 -17.54
N LYS A 4 12.29 2.78 -18.42
CA LYS A 4 11.05 2.14 -17.99
C LYS A 4 11.30 0.74 -17.46
N ARG A 5 12.17 0.01 -18.14
CA ARG A 5 12.50 -1.34 -17.70
C ARG A 5 13.21 -1.32 -16.35
N ALA A 6 14.14 -0.37 -16.17
CA ALA A 6 14.83 -0.25 -14.89
C ALA A 6 13.87 0.09 -13.77
N TRP A 7 12.89 0.95 -14.04
CA TRP A 7 11.87 1.30 -13.05
C TRP A 7 11.01 0.10 -12.69
N ILE A 8 10.59 -0.67 -13.68
CA ILE A 8 9.78 -1.87 -13.43
C ILE A 8 10.57 -2.89 -12.62
N ASP A 9 11.84 -3.11 -12.98
CA ASP A 9 12.69 -4.03 -12.23
C ASP A 9 12.85 -3.56 -10.78
N HIS A 10 13.02 -2.26 -10.59
CA HIS A 10 13.14 -1.69 -9.26
C HIS A 10 11.84 -1.91 -8.46
N LEU A 11 10.69 -1.74 -9.08
CA LEU A 11 9.42 -1.96 -8.42
C LEU A 11 9.23 -3.41 -8.01
N ILE A 12 9.56 -4.34 -8.91
CA ILE A 12 9.44 -5.76 -8.60
C ILE A 12 10.27 -6.10 -7.39
N GLU A 13 11.47 -5.57 -7.32
CA GLU A 13 12.35 -5.78 -6.17
C GLU A 13 11.78 -5.11 -4.93
N SER A 14 11.29 -3.87 -5.07
CA SER A 14 10.76 -3.11 -3.93
C SER A 14 9.58 -3.77 -3.27
N VAL A 15 8.72 -4.42 -4.06
CA VAL A 15 7.58 -5.13 -3.50
C VAL A 15 7.89 -6.58 -3.13
N GLY A 16 9.16 -6.99 -3.26
CA GLY A 16 9.60 -8.30 -2.80
C GLY A 16 9.21 -9.46 -3.70
N LEU A 17 9.09 -9.24 -4.99
CA LEU A 17 8.65 -10.27 -5.92
C LEU A 17 9.73 -10.73 -6.90
N SER A 18 11.01 -10.43 -6.63
CA SER A 18 12.07 -10.77 -7.57
C SER A 18 12.10 -12.26 -7.92
N GLU A 19 11.85 -13.12 -6.92
CA GLU A 19 11.85 -14.56 -7.14
C GLU A 19 10.64 -15.04 -7.90
N TRP A 20 9.58 -14.21 -7.98
CA TRP A 20 8.29 -14.61 -8.53
C TRP A 20 7.99 -13.95 -9.87
N ARG A 21 8.92 -13.18 -10.40
CA ARG A 21 8.65 -12.32 -11.56
C ARG A 21 8.22 -13.10 -12.81
N ASN A 22 8.59 -14.34 -12.93
CA ASN A 22 8.23 -15.16 -14.07
C ASN A 22 7.08 -16.11 -13.78
N HIS A 23 6.44 -15.98 -12.63
CA HIS A 23 5.32 -16.84 -12.26
C HIS A 23 4.03 -16.28 -12.83
N ARG A 24 3.10 -17.19 -13.13
CA ARG A 24 1.79 -16.81 -13.59
C ARG A 24 0.93 -16.34 -12.43
N PRO A 25 -0.05 -15.45 -12.68
CA PRO A 25 -0.92 -14.99 -11.59
C PRO A 25 -1.56 -16.11 -10.79
N ALA A 26 -1.93 -17.23 -11.46
CA ALA A 26 -2.56 -18.35 -10.76
C ALA A 26 -1.61 -19.04 -9.79
N GLU A 27 -0.31 -18.84 -9.95
CA GLU A 27 0.71 -19.46 -9.10
C GLU A 27 1.05 -18.62 -7.87
N LEU A 28 0.48 -17.43 -7.76
CA LEU A 28 0.81 -16.50 -6.69
C LEU A 28 -0.20 -16.61 -5.56
N SER A 29 0.28 -16.42 -4.33
CA SER A 29 -0.60 -16.32 -3.17
C SER A 29 -1.38 -15.01 -3.18
N GLY A 30 -2.35 -14.90 -2.26
CA GLY A 30 -3.11 -13.66 -2.13
C GLY A 30 -2.23 -12.46 -1.82
N GLY A 31 -1.27 -12.63 -0.91
CA GLY A 31 -0.35 -11.55 -0.59
C GLY A 31 0.55 -11.18 -1.74
N GLN A 32 1.01 -12.17 -2.51
CA GLN A 32 1.84 -11.90 -3.67
C GLN A 32 1.06 -11.16 -4.74
N ARG A 33 -0.21 -11.53 -4.96
CA ARG A 33 -1.07 -10.81 -5.90
C ARG A 33 -1.28 -9.37 -5.46
N GLN A 34 -1.44 -9.15 -4.15
CA GLN A 34 -1.60 -7.81 -3.64
C GLN A 34 -0.33 -6.98 -3.88
N ARG A 35 0.83 -7.60 -3.73
CA ARG A 35 2.10 -6.93 -4.02
C ARG A 35 2.20 -6.55 -5.50
N VAL A 36 1.71 -7.42 -6.38
CA VAL A 36 1.65 -7.09 -7.82
C VAL A 36 0.74 -5.87 -8.04
N ALA A 37 -0.41 -5.85 -7.38
CA ALA A 37 -1.33 -4.72 -7.52
C ALA A 37 -0.69 -3.42 -7.06
N ILE A 38 0.06 -3.46 -5.97
CA ILE A 38 0.77 -2.28 -5.47
C ILE A 38 1.82 -1.82 -6.50
N ALA A 39 2.60 -2.76 -7.02
CA ALA A 39 3.62 -2.41 -8.02
C ALA A 39 2.98 -1.81 -9.27
N ARG A 40 1.84 -2.35 -9.71
CA ARG A 40 1.13 -1.80 -10.87
C ARG A 40 0.67 -0.37 -10.62
N ALA A 41 0.17 -0.11 -9.42
CA ALA A 41 -0.25 1.24 -9.08
C ALA A 41 0.93 2.22 -9.11
N LEU A 42 2.12 1.76 -8.76
CA LEU A 42 3.31 2.61 -8.69
C LEU A 42 4.01 2.75 -10.03
N ALA A 43 3.60 2.00 -11.05
CA ALA A 43 4.31 1.99 -12.33
C ALA A 43 4.33 3.36 -12.99
N THR A 44 3.29 4.16 -12.79
CA THR A 44 3.20 5.50 -13.38
C THR A 44 3.81 6.59 -12.49
N LYS A 45 4.46 6.20 -11.40
CA LYS A 45 5.06 7.12 -10.43
C LYS A 45 4.06 8.14 -9.89
N PRO A 46 2.94 7.68 -9.32
CA PRO A 46 1.90 8.60 -8.85
C PRO A 46 2.30 9.25 -7.55
N ASN A 47 1.70 10.40 -7.27
CA ASN A 47 1.86 11.04 -5.95
C ASN A 47 0.87 10.47 -4.94
N ILE A 48 -0.25 9.93 -5.42
CA ILE A 48 -1.32 9.43 -4.58
C ILE A 48 -1.74 8.05 -5.06
N VAL A 49 -1.89 7.12 -4.14
CA VAL A 49 -2.41 5.78 -4.42
C VAL A 49 -3.64 5.56 -3.56
N LEU A 50 -4.71 5.13 -4.20
CA LEU A 50 -5.94 4.79 -3.50
C LEU A 50 -5.95 3.28 -3.26
N ALA A 51 -6.19 2.89 -2.01
CA ALA A 51 -6.19 1.49 -1.62
C ALA A 51 -7.52 1.17 -0.91
N ASP A 52 -8.31 0.33 -1.56
CA ASP A 52 -9.62 -0.06 -1.04
C ASP A 52 -9.48 -1.43 -0.40
N GLU A 53 -9.61 -1.47 0.94
CA GLU A 53 -9.50 -2.69 1.73
C GLU A 53 -8.28 -3.53 1.35
N PRO A 54 -7.07 -2.96 1.43
CA PRO A 54 -5.88 -3.62 0.87
C PRO A 54 -5.47 -4.90 1.60
N THR A 55 -5.97 -5.15 2.80
CA THR A 55 -5.64 -6.37 3.54
C THR A 55 -6.81 -7.32 3.65
N ALA A 56 -7.91 -7.07 2.94
CA ALA A 56 -9.08 -7.94 2.96
C ALA A 56 -8.70 -9.32 2.42
N ASN A 57 -9.22 -10.34 3.06
CA ASN A 57 -9.02 -11.74 2.66
C ASN A 57 -7.58 -12.23 2.80
N LEU A 58 -6.75 -11.49 3.53
CA LEU A 58 -5.40 -11.94 3.86
C LEU A 58 -5.36 -12.37 5.32
N ASP A 59 -4.55 -13.39 5.60
CA ASP A 59 -4.32 -13.75 7.00
C ASP A 59 -3.55 -12.63 7.69
N SER A 60 -3.53 -12.67 9.03
CA SER A 60 -2.97 -11.57 9.83
C SER A 60 -1.52 -11.28 9.48
N GLU A 61 -0.71 -12.34 9.36
CA GLU A 61 0.72 -12.17 9.09
C GLU A 61 0.95 -11.56 7.72
N THR A 62 0.24 -12.06 6.72
CA THR A 62 0.35 -11.54 5.37
C THR A 62 -0.14 -10.09 5.31
N GLY A 63 -1.26 -9.81 5.99
CA GLY A 63 -1.79 -8.45 6.04
C GLY A 63 -0.82 -7.48 6.65
N GLU A 64 -0.16 -7.88 7.74
CA GLU A 64 0.85 -7.04 8.38
C GLU A 64 2.01 -6.75 7.43
N SER A 65 2.42 -7.75 6.66
CA SER A 65 3.53 -7.55 5.72
C SER A 65 3.16 -6.57 4.61
N ILE A 66 1.89 -6.56 4.19
CA ILE A 66 1.42 -5.60 3.19
C ILE A 66 1.41 -4.19 3.78
N ILE A 67 0.97 -4.05 5.03
CA ILE A 67 0.98 -2.75 5.70
C ILE A 67 2.40 -2.21 5.82
N GLU A 68 3.35 -3.07 6.22
CA GLU A 68 4.74 -2.66 6.32
C GLU A 68 5.30 -2.26 4.96
N LEU A 69 4.93 -2.97 3.92
CA LEU A 69 5.35 -2.62 2.56
C LEU A 69 4.86 -1.22 2.19
N MET A 70 3.59 -0.93 2.47
CA MET A 70 3.03 0.38 2.13
C MET A 70 3.67 1.50 2.93
N LYS A 71 4.00 1.24 4.20
CA LYS A 71 4.75 2.22 5.01
C LYS A 71 6.12 2.51 4.40
N THR A 72 6.80 1.47 3.98
CA THR A 72 8.12 1.60 3.37
C THR A 72 8.04 2.41 2.08
N ILE A 73 7.07 2.10 1.24
CA ILE A 73 6.88 2.82 -0.02
C ILE A 73 6.56 4.30 0.24
N ASN A 74 5.67 4.57 1.19
CA ASN A 74 5.35 5.94 1.56
C ASN A 74 6.60 6.71 1.95
N ARG A 75 7.45 6.07 2.74
CA ARG A 75 8.66 6.71 3.25
C ARG A 75 9.70 6.90 2.15
N GLU A 76 9.90 5.90 1.30
CA GLU A 76 10.99 5.91 0.33
C GLU A 76 10.64 6.64 -0.96
N LEU A 77 9.40 6.55 -1.39
CA LEU A 77 8.97 7.15 -2.65
C LEU A 77 8.14 8.41 -2.47
N SER A 78 7.89 8.80 -1.23
CA SER A 78 7.05 9.95 -0.90
C SER A 78 5.66 9.87 -1.52
N THR A 79 5.14 8.66 -1.65
CA THR A 79 3.81 8.42 -2.19
C THR A 79 2.79 8.48 -1.06
N THR A 80 1.73 9.24 -1.26
CA THR A 80 0.64 9.31 -0.29
C THR A 80 -0.36 8.20 -0.56
N PHE A 81 -0.73 7.47 0.50
CA PHE A 81 -1.75 6.44 0.42
C PHE A 81 -3.03 6.93 1.06
N ILE A 82 -4.15 6.72 0.37
CA ILE A 82 -5.46 6.96 0.92
C ILE A 82 -6.16 5.62 1.01
N PHE A 83 -6.55 5.24 2.23
CA PHE A 83 -7.14 3.93 2.48
C PHE A 83 -8.63 4.05 2.74
N SER A 84 -9.39 3.15 2.12
CA SER A 84 -10.75 2.86 2.55
C SER A 84 -10.68 1.51 3.24
N THR A 85 -10.94 1.46 4.57
CA THR A 85 -10.67 0.24 5.30
C THR A 85 -11.46 0.14 6.59
N HIS A 86 -11.67 -1.11 7.03
CA HIS A 86 -12.15 -1.43 8.37
C HIS A 86 -11.04 -2.02 9.23
N ASP A 87 -9.84 -2.15 8.68
CA ASP A 87 -8.73 -2.82 9.37
C ASP A 87 -8.14 -1.86 10.42
N PRO A 88 -8.27 -2.20 11.72
CA PRO A 88 -7.74 -1.32 12.76
C PRO A 88 -6.23 -1.15 12.71
N ASP A 89 -5.51 -2.12 12.14
CA ASP A 89 -4.06 -1.99 12.01
C ASP A 89 -3.70 -0.88 11.02
N ILE A 90 -4.47 -0.74 9.94
CA ILE A 90 -4.26 0.36 9.00
C ILE A 90 -4.64 1.69 9.64
N VAL A 91 -5.79 1.70 10.35
CA VAL A 91 -6.24 2.91 11.03
C VAL A 91 -5.18 3.39 12.03
N SER A 92 -4.52 2.45 12.70
CA SER A 92 -3.55 2.81 13.74
C SER A 92 -2.30 3.49 13.19
N ILE A 93 -1.93 3.22 11.93
CA ILE A 93 -0.72 3.83 11.34
C ILE A 93 -1.02 5.10 10.56
N ALA A 94 -2.28 5.43 10.35
CA ALA A 94 -2.65 6.59 9.55
C ALA A 94 -2.34 7.89 10.28
N ASP A 95 -1.85 8.88 9.52
CA ASP A 95 -1.62 10.22 10.06
C ASP A 95 -2.91 11.00 10.17
N HIS A 96 -3.89 10.67 9.34
CA HIS A 96 -5.15 11.38 9.28
C HIS A 96 -6.27 10.35 9.08
N VAL A 97 -7.23 10.34 10.00
CA VAL A 97 -8.34 9.39 9.96
C VAL A 97 -9.63 10.17 9.82
N VAL A 98 -10.43 9.79 8.83
CA VAL A 98 -11.75 10.36 8.61
C VAL A 98 -12.74 9.22 8.69
N ARG A 99 -13.72 9.32 9.59
CA ARG A 99 -14.75 8.29 9.74
C ARG A 99 -16.02 8.76 9.06
N LEU A 100 -16.58 7.88 8.27
CA LEU A 100 -17.79 8.18 7.51
C LEU A 100 -18.92 7.28 7.98
N GLN A 101 -20.12 7.84 8.01
CA GLN A 101 -21.34 7.08 8.28
C GLN A 101 -22.45 7.68 7.46
N ASP A 102 -23.09 6.85 6.64
CA ASP A 102 -24.22 7.28 5.78
C ASP A 102 -23.84 8.49 4.92
N GLY A 103 -22.62 8.47 4.38
CA GLY A 103 -22.16 9.51 3.49
C GLY A 103 -21.74 10.80 4.16
N ARG A 104 -21.65 10.80 5.48
CA ARG A 104 -21.28 12.00 6.24
C ARG A 104 -20.06 11.71 7.10
N ILE A 105 -19.25 12.75 7.28
CA ILE A 105 -18.09 12.66 8.18
C ILE A 105 -18.60 12.75 9.61
N THR A 106 -18.32 11.71 10.40
CA THR A 106 -18.71 11.70 11.82
C THR A 106 -17.58 12.18 12.72
N THR A 107 -16.34 11.79 12.40
CA THR A 107 -15.17 12.25 13.15
C THR A 107 -14.01 12.43 12.19
N GLU A 108 -13.09 13.29 12.60
CA GLU A 108 -11.87 13.52 11.83
C GLU A 108 -10.76 13.71 12.85
N GLU A 109 -9.67 12.97 12.66
CA GLU A 109 -8.56 12.96 13.60
C GLU A 109 -7.26 13.10 12.83
N ARG A 110 -6.49 14.14 13.16
CA ARG A 110 -5.13 14.29 12.66
C ARG A 110 -4.17 13.92 13.77
N ARG A 111 -3.21 13.07 13.43
CA ARG A 111 -2.23 12.62 14.41
C ARG A 111 -0.91 13.29 14.13
N GLU A 112 -0.14 13.46 15.20
CA GLU A 112 1.21 14.00 15.05
C GLU A 112 2.03 13.05 14.19
N LYS A 113 2.73 13.62 13.20
CA LYS A 113 3.55 12.82 12.33
C LYS A 113 4.74 12.26 13.08
N ASN A 114 4.94 10.97 12.92
CA ASN A 114 6.17 10.33 13.29
C ASN A 114 7.25 10.75 12.31
N THR A 115 8.51 10.78 12.79
CA THR A 115 9.61 11.15 11.92
C THR A 115 9.76 10.23 10.72
N ALA A 116 9.26 9.01 10.83
CA ALA A 116 9.33 8.04 9.75
C ALA A 116 8.06 8.01 8.92
N GLY A 117 7.05 8.78 9.29
CA GLY A 117 5.76 8.70 8.62
C GLY A 117 5.64 9.60 7.42
N GLY A 118 4.78 9.22 6.50
CA GLY A 118 4.33 10.07 5.43
C GLY A 118 2.84 10.26 5.57
N GLY A 119 2.24 11.05 4.69
CA GLY A 119 0.82 11.26 4.75
C GLY A 119 0.04 10.03 4.35
N ILE A 120 -0.75 9.49 5.26
CA ILE A 120 -1.64 8.35 5.02
C ILE A 120 -3.01 8.73 5.55
N GLU A 121 -4.05 8.46 4.76
CA GLU A 121 -5.38 8.87 5.15
C GLU A 121 -6.39 7.76 5.10
#